data_e7274a055e3fb226c3ba2a951bdc4110
#
_entry.id   e7274a055e3fb226c3ba2a951bdc4110
#
_cell.length_a   1.000
_cell.length_b   1.000
_cell.length_c   1.000
_cell.angle_alpha   90.00
_cell.angle_beta   90.00
_cell.angle_gamma   90.00
#
_symmetry.space_group_name_H-M   'P 1'
#
loop_
_entity.id
_entity.type
_entity.pdbx_description
1 polymer ?
#
loop_
_entity_poly.entity_id
_entity_poly.type
_entity_poly.pdbx_seq_one_letter_code
_entity_poly.pdbx_strand_id
1 'polypeptide(L)'
;MRHAESDWPNSDTSDFDRPINNRGQKNTELVGRWMVKNKYFPDKIISSPARRARQTTELINEQLNFSKIKIEFDKSLYLASIDTLTECFHLYKDNLNSLMIVAHNPGLQHLINHLLYESVNQIPTNRTFTTSSLAIFEYENKNFEHEADRHSLKEFIQTRELD
;
A
#
# COMPACT_ATOMS: atom_id res chain seq x y z
N MET A 1 -0.15 -0.70 -0.24
CA MET A 1 0.21 -0.88 -1.68
C MET A 1 1.71 -0.69 -1.90
N ARG A 2 2.33 -1.51 -2.72
CA ARG A 2 3.70 -1.27 -3.16
C ARG A 2 3.71 -0.32 -4.36
N HIS A 3 4.69 0.60 -4.43
CA HIS A 3 4.86 1.48 -5.58
C HIS A 3 4.94 0.72 -6.91
N ALA A 4 4.59 1.37 -8.00
CA ALA A 4 4.64 0.84 -9.36
C ALA A 4 6.06 0.55 -9.84
N GLU A 5 6.17 -0.25 -10.91
CA GLU A 5 7.44 -0.53 -11.56
C GLU A 5 8.07 0.77 -12.08
N SER A 6 9.38 0.89 -11.86
CA SER A 6 10.14 2.11 -12.15
C SER A 6 11.45 1.78 -12.86
N ASP A 7 11.92 2.70 -13.69
CA ASP A 7 13.16 2.58 -14.46
C ASP A 7 14.23 3.55 -13.96
N TRP A 8 15.44 3.31 -14.47
CA TRP A 8 16.57 4.23 -14.37
C TRP A 8 16.72 4.96 -15.72
N PRO A 9 16.17 6.19 -15.85
CA PRO A 9 16.21 6.90 -17.15
C PRO A 9 17.62 7.24 -17.60
N ASN A 10 18.55 7.44 -16.66
CA ASN A 10 19.97 7.66 -16.91
C ASN A 10 20.80 7.30 -15.66
N SER A 11 22.14 7.26 -15.80
CA SER A 11 23.08 6.92 -14.73
C SER A 11 23.07 7.88 -13.55
N ASP A 12 22.67 9.11 -13.77
CA ASP A 12 22.74 10.21 -12.77
C ASP A 12 21.45 10.32 -11.93
N THR A 13 20.43 9.52 -12.28
CA THR A 13 19.17 9.49 -11.52
C THR A 13 19.37 8.82 -10.17
N SER A 14 19.04 9.51 -9.08
CA SER A 14 19.05 8.90 -7.74
C SER A 14 17.95 7.84 -7.61
N ASP A 15 18.11 6.87 -6.69
CA ASP A 15 17.03 5.89 -6.44
C ASP A 15 15.72 6.57 -6.02
N PHE A 16 15.82 7.66 -5.26
CA PHE A 16 14.67 8.45 -4.82
C PHE A 16 13.88 9.06 -5.99
N ASP A 17 14.58 9.51 -7.04
CA ASP A 17 14.03 10.25 -8.18
C ASP A 17 13.63 9.37 -9.36
N ARG A 18 13.75 8.05 -9.26
CA ARG A 18 13.35 7.11 -10.32
C ARG A 18 11.85 7.22 -10.61
N PRO A 19 11.46 7.51 -11.88
CA PRO A 19 10.06 7.56 -12.27
C PRO A 19 9.48 6.14 -12.48
N ILE A 20 8.16 6.04 -12.44
CA ILE A 20 7.47 4.85 -12.93
C ILE A 20 7.68 4.71 -14.45
N ASN A 21 7.67 3.46 -14.93
CA ASN A 21 7.70 3.17 -16.36
C ASN A 21 6.28 2.94 -16.92
N ASN A 22 6.17 2.75 -18.23
CA ASN A 22 4.88 2.54 -18.90
C ASN A 22 4.12 1.31 -18.37
N ARG A 23 4.82 0.25 -17.99
CA ARG A 23 4.22 -0.94 -17.39
C ARG A 23 3.70 -0.66 -15.99
N GLY A 24 4.48 0.05 -15.18
CA GLY A 24 4.07 0.50 -13.86
C GLY A 24 2.83 1.37 -13.91
N GLN A 25 2.76 2.31 -14.87
CA GLN A 25 1.58 3.12 -15.08
C GLN A 25 0.33 2.28 -15.37
N LYS A 26 0.38 1.42 -16.41
CA LYS A 26 -0.73 0.55 -16.79
C LYS A 26 -1.20 -0.34 -15.63
N ASN A 27 -0.25 -0.94 -14.91
CA ASN A 27 -0.54 -1.81 -13.78
C ASN A 27 -1.23 -1.04 -12.65
N THR A 28 -0.81 0.20 -12.37
CA THR A 28 -1.43 1.04 -11.33
C THR A 28 -2.85 1.44 -11.72
N GLU A 29 -3.08 1.78 -12.98
CA GLU A 29 -4.43 2.08 -13.50
C GLU A 29 -5.37 0.86 -13.40
N LEU A 30 -4.86 -0.37 -13.68
CA LEU A 30 -5.63 -1.61 -13.49
C LEU A 30 -6.06 -1.78 -12.03
N VAL A 31 -5.14 -1.60 -11.09
CA VAL A 31 -5.44 -1.70 -9.65
C VAL A 31 -6.45 -0.62 -9.24
N GLY A 32 -6.28 0.63 -9.70
CA GLY A 32 -7.22 1.71 -9.40
C GLY A 32 -8.63 1.40 -9.91
N ARG A 33 -8.77 0.92 -11.16
CA ARG A 33 -10.07 0.48 -11.71
C ARG A 33 -10.68 -0.68 -10.90
N TRP A 34 -9.84 -1.64 -10.47
CA TRP A 34 -10.28 -2.73 -9.62
C TRP A 34 -10.79 -2.21 -8.27
N MET A 35 -10.10 -1.25 -7.64
CA MET A 35 -10.55 -0.62 -6.41
C MET A 35 -11.92 0.05 -6.57
N VAL A 36 -12.14 0.80 -7.65
CA VAL A 36 -13.43 1.43 -7.97
C VAL A 36 -14.54 0.38 -8.12
N LYS A 37 -14.29 -0.66 -8.92
CA LYS A 37 -15.26 -1.75 -9.17
C LYS A 37 -15.68 -2.45 -7.88
N ASN A 38 -14.73 -2.65 -6.95
CA ASN A 38 -14.96 -3.35 -5.69
C ASN A 38 -15.26 -2.42 -4.51
N LYS A 39 -15.40 -1.10 -4.75
CA LYS A 39 -15.76 -0.07 -3.77
C LYS A 39 -14.74 0.11 -2.63
N TYR A 40 -13.47 -0.09 -2.90
CA TYR A 40 -12.39 0.19 -1.97
C TYR A 40 -11.90 1.63 -2.12
N PHE A 41 -12.36 2.50 -1.23
CA PHE A 41 -12.04 3.93 -1.23
C PHE A 41 -11.41 4.32 0.12
N PRO A 42 -10.11 4.62 0.17
CA PRO A 42 -9.48 5.04 1.42
C PRO A 42 -9.89 6.46 1.81
N ASP A 43 -10.06 6.72 3.10
CA ASP A 43 -10.27 8.07 3.63
C ASP A 43 -8.99 8.91 3.52
N LYS A 44 -7.83 8.23 3.63
CA LYS A 44 -6.51 8.86 3.55
C LYS A 44 -5.50 7.94 2.87
N ILE A 45 -4.61 8.54 2.08
CA ILE A 45 -3.42 7.88 1.54
C ILE A 45 -2.19 8.53 2.15
N ILE A 46 -1.31 7.73 2.77
CA ILE A 46 0.02 8.17 3.20
C ILE A 46 1.04 7.47 2.31
N SER A 47 1.90 8.25 1.70
CA SER A 47 2.86 7.74 0.72
C SER A 47 4.28 8.17 1.01
N SER A 48 5.23 7.29 0.70
CA SER A 48 6.61 7.71 0.52
C SER A 48 6.69 8.85 -0.53
N PRO A 49 7.51 9.87 -0.30
CA PRO A 49 7.70 10.97 -1.26
C PRO A 49 8.62 10.61 -2.44
N ALA A 50 9.25 9.41 -2.45
CA ALA A 50 10.03 8.95 -3.59
C ALA A 50 9.19 8.98 -4.86
N ARG A 51 9.77 9.46 -5.98
CA ARG A 51 9.06 9.79 -7.22
C ARG A 51 8.11 8.68 -7.69
N ARG A 52 8.58 7.42 -7.69
CA ARG A 52 7.76 6.27 -8.06
C ARG A 52 6.55 6.03 -7.17
N ALA A 53 6.70 6.24 -5.85
CA ALA A 53 5.59 6.10 -4.91
C ALA A 53 4.59 7.25 -5.03
N ARG A 54 5.09 8.49 -5.18
CA ARG A 54 4.28 9.67 -5.44
C ARG A 54 3.43 9.50 -6.70
N GLN A 55 4.04 9.14 -7.83
CA GLN A 55 3.34 8.92 -9.10
C GLN A 55 2.31 7.77 -9.01
N THR A 56 2.64 6.71 -8.28
CA THR A 56 1.68 5.62 -7.99
C THR A 56 0.45 6.16 -7.25
N THR A 57 0.68 6.96 -6.20
CA THR A 57 -0.39 7.56 -5.40
C THR A 57 -1.27 8.50 -6.23
N GLU A 58 -0.66 9.34 -7.04
CA GLU A 58 -1.36 10.28 -7.93
C GLU A 58 -2.24 9.54 -8.93
N LEU A 59 -1.73 8.49 -9.59
CA LEU A 59 -2.50 7.66 -10.52
C LEU A 59 -3.67 6.93 -9.84
N ILE A 60 -3.45 6.38 -8.64
CA ILE A 60 -4.55 5.74 -7.87
C ILE A 60 -5.62 6.79 -7.56
N ASN A 61 -5.24 7.97 -7.07
CA ASN A 61 -6.19 9.02 -6.74
C ASN A 61 -6.99 9.50 -7.98
N GLU A 62 -6.34 9.60 -9.14
CA GLU A 62 -7.01 9.92 -10.41
C GLU A 62 -8.05 8.85 -10.78
N GLN A 63 -7.72 7.55 -10.66
CA GLN A 63 -8.66 6.47 -10.95
C GLN A 63 -9.84 6.46 -9.98
N LEU A 64 -9.61 6.74 -8.71
CA LEU A 64 -10.66 6.78 -7.70
C LEU A 64 -11.61 7.97 -7.90
N ASN A 65 -11.19 9.01 -8.62
CA ASN A 65 -11.96 10.20 -9.00
C ASN A 65 -12.74 10.85 -7.82
N PHE A 66 -12.25 10.72 -6.59
CA PHE A 66 -12.86 11.29 -5.41
C PHE A 66 -12.01 12.42 -4.86
N SER A 67 -12.49 13.64 -5.03
CA SER A 67 -11.83 14.88 -4.57
C SER A 67 -11.63 14.97 -3.04
N LYS A 68 -12.10 13.99 -2.27
CA LYS A 68 -12.09 14.02 -0.79
C LYS A 68 -10.98 13.18 -0.15
N ILE A 69 -10.22 12.40 -0.91
CA ILE A 69 -9.13 11.58 -0.34
C ILE A 69 -8.00 12.53 0.09
N LYS A 70 -7.65 12.48 1.37
CA LYS A 70 -6.51 13.23 1.90
C LYS A 70 -5.21 12.49 1.57
N ILE A 71 -4.30 13.14 0.85
CA ILE A 71 -2.98 12.59 0.53
C ILE A 71 -1.93 13.29 1.38
N GLU A 72 -1.08 12.50 2.01
CA GLU A 72 0.08 12.98 2.76
C GLU A 72 1.33 12.24 2.31
N PHE A 73 2.45 12.99 2.18
CA PHE A 73 3.75 12.43 1.83
C PHE A 73 4.66 12.47 3.04
N ASP A 74 5.06 11.29 3.53
CA ASP A 74 5.90 11.13 4.72
C ASP A 74 7.26 10.52 4.34
N LYS A 75 8.34 11.26 4.66
CA LYS A 75 9.71 10.82 4.36
C LYS A 75 10.11 9.54 5.09
N SER A 76 9.52 9.27 6.24
CA SER A 76 9.79 8.06 7.02
C SER A 76 9.40 6.79 6.27
N LEU A 77 8.46 6.88 5.31
CA LEU A 77 8.02 5.75 4.48
C LEU A 77 8.97 5.41 3.33
N TYR A 78 10.02 6.20 3.09
CA TYR A 78 11.04 5.84 2.11
C TYR A 78 11.94 4.74 2.65
N LEU A 79 11.89 3.55 2.05
CA LEU A 79 12.59 2.35 2.48
C LEU A 79 12.33 1.98 3.97
N ALA A 80 11.12 2.28 4.44
CA ALA A 80 10.69 2.07 5.81
C ALA A 80 10.85 0.63 6.29
N SER A 81 11.21 0.47 7.56
CA SER A 81 11.15 -0.81 8.27
C SER A 81 9.69 -1.21 8.57
N ILE A 82 9.49 -2.45 9.03
CA ILE A 82 8.19 -2.90 9.54
C ILE A 82 7.72 -2.03 10.71
N ASP A 83 8.61 -1.68 11.63
CA ASP A 83 8.27 -0.87 12.82
C ASP A 83 7.75 0.51 12.40
N THR A 84 8.43 1.20 11.49
CA THR A 84 7.99 2.49 10.96
C THR A 84 6.62 2.40 10.27
N LEU A 85 6.36 1.34 9.51
CA LEU A 85 5.05 1.13 8.86
C LEU A 85 3.94 0.85 9.88
N THR A 86 4.25 0.10 10.92
CA THR A 86 3.32 -0.20 12.02
C THR A 86 3.03 1.07 12.84
N GLU A 87 4.03 1.87 13.16
CA GLU A 87 3.86 3.17 13.83
C GLU A 87 2.98 4.10 12.99
N CYS A 88 3.20 4.17 11.67
CA CYS A 88 2.37 4.94 10.76
C CYS A 88 0.89 4.49 10.82
N PHE A 89 0.63 3.17 10.83
CA PHE A 89 -0.73 2.65 10.99
C PHE A 89 -1.34 3.05 12.34
N HIS A 90 -0.63 2.85 13.45
CA HIS A 90 -1.12 3.18 14.79
C HIS A 90 -1.45 4.65 14.98
N LEU A 91 -0.72 5.55 14.31
CA LEU A 91 -0.98 7.00 14.39
C LEU A 91 -2.37 7.39 13.86
N TYR A 92 -2.93 6.61 12.92
CA TYR A 92 -4.18 6.96 12.23
C TYR A 92 -5.34 6.00 12.48
N LYS A 93 -5.12 4.81 13.03
CA LYS A 93 -6.13 3.74 13.16
C LYS A 93 -7.41 4.15 13.88
N ASP A 94 -7.32 5.05 14.84
CA ASP A 94 -8.47 5.47 15.68
C ASP A 94 -9.26 6.64 15.07
N ASN A 95 -8.72 7.28 14.01
CA ASN A 95 -9.29 8.50 13.43
C ASN A 95 -9.81 8.31 11.99
N LEU A 96 -9.62 7.13 11.41
CA LEU A 96 -9.99 6.83 10.02
C LEU A 96 -10.68 5.48 9.95
N ASN A 97 -11.67 5.34 9.05
CA ASN A 97 -12.26 4.03 8.75
C ASN A 97 -11.37 3.23 7.79
N SER A 98 -10.58 3.92 6.96
CA SER A 98 -9.69 3.28 5.98
C SER A 98 -8.45 4.11 5.71
N LEU A 99 -7.29 3.46 5.78
CA LEU A 99 -5.98 4.04 5.50
C LEU A 99 -5.28 3.24 4.40
N MET A 100 -4.75 3.93 3.41
CA MET A 100 -3.87 3.34 2.41
C MET A 100 -2.44 3.81 2.61
N ILE A 101 -1.51 2.88 2.69
CA ILE A 101 -0.06 3.17 2.75
C ILE A 101 0.57 2.77 1.43
N VAL A 102 1.31 3.70 0.79
CA VAL A 102 2.09 3.47 -0.43
C VAL A 102 3.57 3.59 -0.11
N ALA A 103 4.29 2.46 -0.17
CA ALA A 103 5.69 2.38 0.26
C ALA A 103 6.49 1.36 -0.56
N HIS A 104 7.55 0.83 0.02
CA HIS A 104 8.58 0.02 -0.64
C HIS A 104 8.77 -1.34 0.02
N ASN A 105 9.30 -2.30 -0.74
CA ASN A 105 9.89 -3.51 -0.16
C ASN A 105 11.35 -3.19 0.30
N PRO A 106 11.88 -3.90 1.30
CA PRO A 106 11.30 -5.11 1.92
C PRO A 106 10.27 -4.81 3.03
N GLY A 107 10.16 -3.58 3.54
CA GLY A 107 9.33 -3.26 4.69
C GLY A 107 7.86 -3.67 4.52
N LEU A 108 7.23 -3.38 3.35
CA LEU A 108 5.86 -3.81 3.08
C LEU A 108 5.71 -5.34 3.05
N GLN A 109 6.68 -6.07 2.50
CA GLN A 109 6.64 -7.54 2.50
C GLN A 109 6.71 -8.08 3.94
N HIS A 110 7.56 -7.50 4.78
CA HIS A 110 7.68 -7.89 6.17
C HIS A 110 6.40 -7.58 6.94
N LEU A 111 5.81 -6.41 6.76
CA LEU A 111 4.54 -6.03 7.38
C LEU A 111 3.42 -6.99 6.98
N ILE A 112 3.28 -7.30 5.69
CA ILE A 112 2.25 -8.23 5.20
C ILE A 112 2.46 -9.62 5.81
N ASN A 113 3.69 -10.13 5.85
CA ASN A 113 3.99 -11.43 6.44
C ASN A 113 3.65 -11.47 7.94
N HIS A 114 3.93 -10.39 8.66
CA HIS A 114 3.59 -10.24 10.08
C HIS A 114 2.07 -10.26 10.28
N LEU A 115 1.32 -9.44 9.55
CA LEU A 115 -0.14 -9.38 9.63
C LEU A 115 -0.79 -10.72 9.24
N LEU A 116 -0.22 -11.46 8.27
CA LEU A 116 -0.70 -12.78 7.88
C LEU A 116 -0.43 -13.83 8.95
N TYR A 117 0.71 -13.74 9.65
CA TYR A 117 1.03 -14.66 10.75
C TYR A 117 0.07 -14.49 11.93
N GLU A 118 -0.34 -13.27 12.22
CA GLU A 118 -1.29 -12.94 13.28
C GLU A 118 -2.76 -13.15 12.86
N SER A 119 -3.03 -13.32 11.56
CA SER A 119 -4.39 -13.43 11.04
C SER A 119 -4.97 -14.85 11.25
N VAL A 120 -6.27 -14.89 11.52
CA VAL A 120 -7.04 -16.16 11.68
C VAL A 120 -7.09 -16.95 10.36
N ASN A 121 -6.99 -16.27 9.21
CA ASN A 121 -7.03 -16.88 7.87
C ASN A 121 -5.62 -16.94 7.30
N GLN A 122 -4.88 -18.02 7.62
CA GLN A 122 -3.54 -18.23 7.06
C GLN A 122 -3.58 -18.43 5.55
N ILE A 123 -3.24 -17.38 4.79
CA ILE A 123 -2.93 -17.51 3.37
C ILE A 123 -1.45 -17.88 3.25
N PRO A 124 -1.05 -18.74 2.28
CA PRO A 124 0.34 -19.14 2.13
C PRO A 124 1.28 -17.93 2.03
N THR A 125 2.21 -17.83 2.97
CA THR A 125 3.15 -16.71 3.16
C THR A 125 4.23 -16.59 2.08
N ASN A 126 4.22 -17.45 1.05
CA ASN A 126 5.22 -17.47 -0.01
C ASN A 126 4.90 -16.57 -1.23
N ARG A 127 3.80 -15.79 -1.18
CA ARG A 127 3.50 -14.84 -2.26
C ARG A 127 4.36 -13.59 -2.13
N THR A 128 5.17 -13.32 -3.14
CA THR A 128 5.96 -12.08 -3.22
C THR A 128 5.05 -10.89 -3.49
N PHE A 129 5.16 -9.84 -2.70
CA PHE A 129 4.45 -8.58 -2.92
C PHE A 129 5.15 -7.77 -4.02
N THR A 130 4.73 -7.98 -5.27
CA THR A 130 5.32 -7.35 -6.47
C THR A 130 4.96 -5.87 -6.60
N THR A 131 5.58 -5.13 -7.52
CA THR A 131 5.22 -3.72 -7.82
C THR A 131 3.75 -3.61 -8.22
N SER A 132 3.12 -2.51 -7.86
CA SER A 132 1.66 -2.24 -8.00
C SER A 132 0.75 -3.24 -7.26
N SER A 133 1.27 -4.19 -6.46
CA SER A 133 0.41 -5.07 -5.65
C SER A 133 -0.29 -4.29 -4.54
N LEU A 134 -1.53 -4.72 -4.24
CA LEU A 134 -2.37 -4.19 -3.17
C LEU A 134 -2.76 -5.34 -2.22
N ALA A 135 -2.55 -5.15 -0.92
CA ALA A 135 -3.09 -6.02 0.12
C ALA A 135 -4.05 -5.19 0.98
N ILE A 136 -5.23 -5.74 1.26
CA ILE A 136 -6.26 -5.10 2.06
C ILE A 136 -6.52 -5.95 3.28
N PHE A 137 -6.34 -5.36 4.45
CA PHE A 137 -6.62 -5.99 5.74
C PHE A 137 -7.78 -5.26 6.41
N GLU A 138 -8.64 -6.03 7.04
CA GLU A 138 -9.60 -5.53 8.01
C GLU A 138 -8.96 -5.60 9.39
N TYR A 139 -9.12 -4.53 10.15
CA TYR A 139 -8.63 -4.38 11.51
C TYR A 139 -9.81 -4.27 12.46
N GLU A 140 -9.88 -5.17 13.42
CA GLU A 140 -10.85 -5.13 14.49
C GLU A 140 -10.19 -4.61 15.77
N ASN A 141 -10.51 -3.37 16.15
CA ASN A 141 -10.10 -2.84 17.44
C ASN A 141 -11.04 -3.42 18.51
N LYS A 142 -10.56 -4.36 19.29
CA LYS A 142 -11.32 -4.86 20.45
C LYS A 142 -10.90 -4.07 21.68
N ASN A 143 -11.76 -3.15 22.10
CA ASN A 143 -11.62 -2.34 23.33
C ASN A 143 -11.71 -3.17 24.63
N PHE A 144 -11.34 -4.44 24.64
CA PHE A 144 -11.29 -5.27 25.81
C PHE A 144 -9.84 -5.50 26.24
N GLU A 145 -9.54 -5.21 27.48
CA GLU A 145 -8.20 -5.10 28.10
C GLU A 145 -7.27 -6.32 27.96
N HIS A 146 -7.65 -7.41 27.27
CA HIS A 146 -6.88 -8.65 27.20
C HIS A 146 -6.90 -9.37 25.85
N GLU A 147 -7.49 -8.83 24.80
CA GLU A 147 -7.43 -9.47 23.48
C GLU A 147 -6.53 -8.67 22.51
N ALA A 148 -5.55 -9.36 21.92
CA ALA A 148 -4.71 -8.78 20.86
C ALA A 148 -5.58 -8.29 19.68
N ASP A 149 -5.18 -7.17 19.10
CA ASP A 149 -5.78 -6.63 17.86
C ASP A 149 -5.82 -7.74 16.80
N ARG A 150 -6.96 -7.90 16.12
CA ARG A 150 -7.11 -8.92 15.08
C ARG A 150 -7.06 -8.29 13.71
N HIS A 151 -6.27 -8.90 12.85
CA HIS A 151 -6.20 -8.56 11.44
C HIS A 151 -6.76 -9.72 10.61
N SER A 152 -7.52 -9.40 9.55
CA SER A 152 -7.91 -10.40 8.56
C SER A 152 -7.61 -9.89 7.17
N LEU A 153 -6.91 -10.71 6.36
CA LEU A 153 -6.69 -10.40 4.97
C LEU A 153 -8.03 -10.52 4.21
N LYS A 154 -8.44 -9.45 3.55
CA LYS A 154 -9.61 -9.43 2.67
C LYS A 154 -9.22 -9.65 1.22
N GLU A 155 -8.19 -8.96 0.76
CA GLU A 155 -7.76 -9.02 -0.65
C GLU A 155 -6.24 -9.00 -0.75
N PHE A 156 -5.70 -9.75 -1.69
CA PHE A 156 -4.31 -9.73 -2.08
C PHE A 156 -4.21 -9.69 -3.61
N ILE A 157 -4.11 -8.50 -4.17
CA ILE A 157 -4.20 -8.22 -5.59
C ILE A 157 -2.80 -8.09 -6.19
N GLN A 158 -2.56 -8.88 -7.23
CA GLN A 158 -1.41 -8.72 -8.13
C GLN A 158 -1.92 -8.43 -9.52
N THR A 159 -1.27 -7.52 -10.25
CA THR A 159 -1.75 -7.04 -11.55
C THR A 159 -1.92 -8.13 -12.59
N ARG A 160 -1.10 -9.20 -12.54
CA ARG A 160 -1.24 -10.39 -13.38
C ARG A 160 -2.56 -11.16 -13.19
N GLU A 161 -3.31 -10.85 -12.14
CA GLU A 161 -4.60 -11.47 -11.79
C GLU A 161 -5.80 -10.61 -12.25
N LEU A 162 -5.50 -9.42 -12.82
CA LEU A 162 -6.50 -8.42 -13.23
C LEU A 162 -6.68 -8.30 -14.75
N ASP A 163 -5.91 -9.06 -15.54
CA ASP A 163 -5.97 -9.08 -17.01
C ASP A 163 -7.18 -9.87 -17.53
#